data_935fe6efad8bf95b755a5a66253a8c81
#
_entry.id   935fe6efad8bf95b755a5a66253a8c81
#
_cell.length_a   1.000
_cell.length_b   1.000
_cell.length_c   1.000
_cell.angle_alpha   90.00
_cell.angle_beta   90.00
_cell.angle_gamma   90.00
#
_symmetry.space_group_name_H-M   'P 1'
#
loop_
_entity.id
_entity.type
_entity.pdbx_description
1 polymer ?
#
loop_
_entity_poly.entity_id
_entity_poly.type
_entity_poly.pdbx_seq_one_letter_code
_entity_poly.pdbx_strand_id
1 'polypeptide(L)'
;MNTAVFRLLILLILASPAIHAAAPNVLLIAVDDLNADLGCYGHPLVHSPNVDRLAKRGLRFDKAYCQYPVCNPSRSSFMTGLYPEQTGVLSNAGNFRDKHPKLATLSQHFMKHGYFAARVGKIYHYGVPLQIGTDGEDDKPSWNKVVNPIGIDRTNLDAVTSLRKGSYGGTLSWRIVDSKDEDHTDGQGALAAIKLLEENHPDKTGKPFFLAVGFYRPHTPYVAPTHHAKHYPLSKINPVLEKPGDRDDIPLAALHDRPNQRELTVEQKREVIQAYYASTTLMDACLGRVLDAIDRLKLTDNTIVVFISDHGYHLGHKGLWQKSDLFEGSDRVPMIISVPGMKNAGQSTASLAELVDLYPTLSDLCGLPKPDHLKGHSLVKILENPKATVREAAFTVTRIRKRMPGQKGREHLLGHTIRTKRYRYTEWADRKHGIELYDYDDDPEEITNLAKSASHKDILKRMQTLMQSTRNHTK
;
A
#
# COMPACT_ATOMS: atom_id res chain seq x y z
N MET A 1 10.83 34.55 -80.58
CA MET A 1 11.40 34.88 -79.24
C MET A 1 10.32 34.56 -78.20
N ASN A 2 10.38 33.38 -77.60
CA ASN A 2 9.41 32.95 -76.58
C ASN A 2 10.09 33.01 -75.17
N THR A 3 9.61 33.89 -74.33
CA THR A 3 10.04 33.98 -72.88
C THR A 3 9.06 33.17 -72.08
N ALA A 4 9.54 32.00 -71.61
CA ALA A 4 8.84 31.20 -70.60
C ALA A 4 9.07 31.79 -69.19
N VAL A 5 8.00 32.20 -68.53
CA VAL A 5 8.00 32.65 -67.15
C VAL A 5 7.79 31.46 -66.25
N PHE A 6 8.86 31.06 -65.50
CA PHE A 6 8.79 30.03 -64.46
C PHE A 6 8.16 30.66 -63.19
N ARG A 7 6.94 30.23 -62.81
CA ARG A 7 6.31 30.56 -61.53
C ARG A 7 6.75 29.54 -60.51
N LEU A 8 7.61 29.96 -59.57
CA LEU A 8 8.03 29.20 -58.40
C LEU A 8 6.90 29.24 -57.35
N LEU A 9 6.20 28.08 -57.17
CA LEU A 9 5.22 27.94 -56.10
C LEU A 9 5.96 27.56 -54.82
N ILE A 10 6.12 28.52 -53.88
CA ILE A 10 6.62 28.26 -52.52
C ILE A 10 5.46 27.67 -51.72
N LEU A 11 5.49 26.37 -51.47
CA LEU A 11 4.60 25.69 -50.49
C LEU A 11 5.09 26.06 -49.08
N LEU A 12 4.43 26.99 -48.40
CA LEU A 12 4.59 27.19 -46.95
C LEU A 12 3.94 26.01 -46.23
N ILE A 13 4.72 25.03 -45.78
CA ILE A 13 4.29 24.01 -44.83
C ILE A 13 4.13 24.70 -43.49
N LEU A 14 2.91 25.07 -43.15
CA LEU A 14 2.54 25.45 -41.78
C LEU A 14 2.66 24.20 -40.90
N ALA A 15 3.80 24.03 -40.26
CA ALA A 15 3.95 23.08 -39.19
C ALA A 15 3.05 23.56 -38.03
N SER A 16 1.84 22.97 -37.92
CA SER A 16 1.03 23.14 -36.75
C SER A 16 1.85 22.66 -35.55
N PRO A 17 2.02 23.48 -34.48
CA PRO A 17 2.67 23.00 -33.28
C PRO A 17 1.83 21.81 -32.79
N ALA A 18 2.43 20.63 -32.73
CA ALA A 18 1.84 19.51 -32.03
C ALA A 18 1.59 20.00 -30.59
N ILE A 19 0.32 20.19 -30.23
CA ILE A 19 -0.05 20.45 -28.84
C ILE A 19 0.36 19.17 -28.10
N HIS A 20 1.58 19.14 -27.58
CA HIS A 20 1.98 18.12 -26.63
C HIS A 20 1.04 18.29 -25.43
N ALA A 21 0.16 17.33 -25.23
CA ALA A 21 -0.61 17.28 -23.99
C ALA A 21 0.39 17.43 -22.82
N ALA A 22 0.12 18.37 -21.94
CA ALA A 22 1.00 18.61 -20.79
C ALA A 22 1.17 17.28 -20.04
N ALA A 23 2.41 16.95 -19.68
CA ALA A 23 2.71 15.73 -18.92
C ALA A 23 1.84 15.68 -17.65
N PRO A 24 1.15 14.57 -17.37
CA PRO A 24 0.23 14.51 -16.24
C PRO A 24 0.98 14.60 -14.91
N ASN A 25 0.37 15.27 -13.95
CA ASN A 25 0.83 15.24 -12.56
C ASN A 25 0.57 13.88 -11.93
N VAL A 26 1.28 13.57 -10.85
CA VAL A 26 1.07 12.36 -10.06
C VAL A 26 0.84 12.72 -8.60
N LEU A 27 -0.26 12.24 -8.03
CA LEU A 27 -0.56 12.25 -6.60
C LEU A 27 -0.57 10.81 -6.09
N LEU A 28 0.47 10.43 -5.35
CA LEU A 28 0.60 9.12 -4.69
C LEU A 28 0.17 9.24 -3.23
N ILE A 29 -0.92 8.58 -2.87
CA ILE A 29 -1.40 8.45 -1.48
C ILE A 29 -1.01 7.08 -0.96
N ALA A 30 -0.12 7.03 0.04
CA ALA A 30 0.30 5.79 0.69
C ALA A 30 -0.12 5.80 2.17
N VAL A 31 -0.98 4.88 2.54
CA VAL A 31 -1.54 4.75 3.89
C VAL A 31 -0.78 3.67 4.66
N ASP A 32 -0.59 3.85 5.96
CA ASP A 32 0.15 2.93 6.82
C ASP A 32 -0.79 2.00 7.59
N ASP A 33 -0.59 0.68 7.50
CA ASP A 33 -1.39 -0.34 8.19
C ASP A 33 -2.90 -0.40 7.81
N LEU A 34 -3.27 0.02 6.60
CA LEU A 34 -4.67 0.01 6.17
C LEU A 34 -5.03 -1.31 5.50
N ASN A 35 -5.99 -2.04 6.08
CA ASN A 35 -6.60 -3.20 5.43
C ASN A 35 -7.71 -2.80 4.43
N ALA A 36 -8.33 -3.79 3.80
CA ALA A 36 -9.40 -3.56 2.84
C ALA A 36 -10.80 -3.37 3.47
N ASP A 37 -10.88 -3.09 4.77
CA ASP A 37 -12.15 -2.77 5.46
C ASP A 37 -12.57 -1.33 5.11
N LEU A 38 -13.07 -1.14 3.87
CA LEU A 38 -13.49 0.14 3.32
C LEU A 38 -14.85 -0.01 2.61
N GLY A 39 -15.64 1.06 2.55
CA GLY A 39 -16.96 1.05 1.93
C GLY A 39 -16.92 0.55 0.48
N CYS A 40 -16.01 1.06 -0.36
CA CYS A 40 -15.87 0.62 -1.74
C CYS A 40 -15.42 -0.85 -1.90
N TYR A 41 -14.85 -1.48 -0.86
CA TYR A 41 -14.53 -2.91 -0.81
C TYR A 41 -15.64 -3.76 -0.17
N GLY A 42 -16.79 -3.14 0.16
CA GLY A 42 -17.98 -3.83 0.68
C GLY A 42 -18.02 -3.97 2.19
N HIS A 43 -17.14 -3.31 2.95
CA HIS A 43 -17.20 -3.38 4.42
C HIS A 43 -18.45 -2.61 4.96
N PRO A 44 -19.30 -3.26 5.79
CA PRO A 44 -20.60 -2.72 6.14
C PRO A 44 -20.56 -1.57 7.16
N LEU A 45 -19.47 -1.43 7.92
CA LEU A 45 -19.39 -0.48 9.04
C LEU A 45 -18.45 0.69 8.77
N VAL A 46 -17.34 0.47 8.09
CA VAL A 46 -16.31 1.51 7.95
C VAL A 46 -16.80 2.67 7.09
N HIS A 47 -16.70 3.87 7.65
CA HIS A 47 -17.11 5.11 7.01
C HIS A 47 -15.91 5.72 6.26
N SER A 48 -15.87 5.52 4.94
CA SER A 48 -14.77 5.93 4.05
C SER A 48 -15.27 6.64 2.78
N PRO A 49 -16.11 7.69 2.89
CA PRO A 49 -16.77 8.29 1.73
C PRO A 49 -15.82 8.92 0.71
N ASN A 50 -14.62 9.32 1.12
CA ASN A 50 -13.64 9.94 0.22
C ASN A 50 -12.82 8.91 -0.55
N VAL A 51 -12.46 7.78 0.07
CA VAL A 51 -11.92 6.62 -0.65
C VAL A 51 -12.96 6.08 -1.63
N ASP A 52 -14.23 6.01 -1.22
CA ASP A 52 -15.35 5.57 -2.08
C ASP A 52 -15.56 6.54 -3.26
N ARG A 53 -15.42 7.87 -3.03
CA ARG A 53 -15.42 8.89 -4.09
C ARG A 53 -14.27 8.69 -5.08
N LEU A 54 -13.05 8.41 -4.58
CA LEU A 54 -11.91 8.13 -5.43
C LEU A 54 -12.11 6.84 -6.24
N ALA A 55 -12.68 5.79 -5.63
CA ALA A 55 -13.01 4.55 -6.33
C ALA A 55 -14.01 4.77 -7.49
N LYS A 56 -14.95 5.72 -7.35
CA LYS A 56 -15.86 6.12 -8.45
C LYS A 56 -15.16 6.85 -9.59
N ARG A 57 -13.99 7.47 -9.33
CA ARG A 57 -13.19 8.18 -10.33
C ARG A 57 -12.07 7.32 -10.94
N GLY A 58 -11.76 6.17 -10.32
CA GLY A 58 -10.66 5.29 -10.72
C GLY A 58 -11.09 3.85 -10.95
N LEU A 59 -10.11 2.99 -11.18
CA LEU A 59 -10.26 1.55 -11.18
C LEU A 59 -9.80 1.01 -9.82
N ARG A 60 -10.67 0.25 -9.14
CA ARG A 60 -10.36 -0.43 -7.88
C ARG A 60 -9.81 -1.83 -8.17
N PHE A 61 -8.70 -2.18 -7.54
CA PHE A 61 -8.12 -3.52 -7.60
C PHE A 61 -8.58 -4.33 -6.39
N ASP A 62 -9.33 -5.41 -6.63
CA ASP A 62 -9.85 -6.28 -5.57
C ASP A 62 -8.76 -7.24 -5.04
N LYS A 63 -7.71 -7.48 -5.84
CA LYS A 63 -6.62 -8.43 -5.57
C LYS A 63 -5.26 -7.76 -5.82
N ALA A 64 -4.92 -6.77 -4.99
CA ALA A 64 -3.59 -6.14 -4.96
C ALA A 64 -2.82 -6.61 -3.72
N TYR A 65 -1.51 -6.83 -3.87
CA TYR A 65 -0.67 -7.42 -2.82
C TYR A 65 0.62 -6.64 -2.61
N CYS A 66 1.04 -6.53 -1.35
CA CYS A 66 2.38 -6.04 -1.02
C CYS A 66 3.42 -7.15 -1.21
N GLN A 67 4.67 -6.78 -1.40
CA GLN A 67 5.77 -7.75 -1.55
C GLN A 67 6.32 -8.22 -0.21
N TYR A 68 5.95 -7.52 0.88
CA TYR A 68 6.33 -7.87 2.24
C TYR A 68 5.34 -7.22 3.23
N PRO A 69 4.74 -7.98 4.16
CA PRO A 69 3.72 -7.45 5.07
C PRO A 69 4.35 -6.70 6.28
N VAL A 70 5.30 -5.78 6.01
CA VAL A 70 5.91 -4.87 6.99
C VAL A 70 6.36 -3.59 6.27
N CYS A 71 6.23 -2.45 6.93
CA CYS A 71 6.36 -1.12 6.33
C CYS A 71 7.64 -0.90 5.53
N ASN A 72 8.85 -1.03 6.13
CA ASN A 72 10.09 -0.69 5.43
C ASN A 72 10.35 -1.57 4.19
N PRO A 73 10.28 -2.91 4.27
CA PRO A 73 10.49 -3.75 3.09
C PRO A 73 9.48 -3.48 1.97
N SER A 74 8.19 -3.31 2.30
CA SER A 74 7.16 -3.00 1.32
C SER A 74 7.40 -1.64 0.66
N ARG A 75 7.66 -0.60 1.45
CA ARG A 75 7.90 0.77 0.97
C ARG A 75 9.17 0.87 0.14
N SER A 76 10.23 0.20 0.56
CA SER A 76 11.45 0.07 -0.24
C SER A 76 11.17 -0.63 -1.57
N SER A 77 10.34 -1.68 -1.57
CA SER A 77 9.98 -2.42 -2.77
C SER A 77 9.25 -1.56 -3.80
N PHE A 78 8.12 -0.92 -3.44
CA PHE A 78 7.38 -0.13 -4.42
C PHE A 78 8.09 1.17 -4.84
N MET A 79 8.93 1.76 -3.98
CA MET A 79 9.71 2.96 -4.34
C MET A 79 10.91 2.64 -5.22
N THR A 80 11.45 1.42 -5.17
CA THR A 80 12.58 1.00 -6.00
C THR A 80 12.20 0.18 -7.23
N GLY A 81 10.99 -0.40 -7.25
CA GLY A 81 10.56 -1.33 -8.30
C GLY A 81 11.24 -2.71 -8.20
N LEU A 82 11.83 -3.04 -7.04
CA LEU A 82 12.53 -4.31 -6.76
C LEU A 82 11.80 -5.11 -5.68
N TYR A 83 11.91 -6.42 -5.72
CA TYR A 83 11.41 -7.27 -4.64
C TYR A 83 12.28 -7.17 -3.38
N PRO A 84 11.75 -7.50 -2.18
CA PRO A 84 12.46 -7.33 -0.91
C PRO A 84 13.81 -8.06 -0.81
N GLU A 85 13.91 -9.27 -1.36
CA GLU A 85 15.18 -10.01 -1.39
C GLU A 85 16.21 -9.34 -2.31
N GLN A 86 15.76 -8.64 -3.36
CA GLN A 86 16.61 -7.84 -4.23
C GLN A 86 17.04 -6.53 -3.57
N THR A 87 16.12 -5.81 -2.91
CA THR A 87 16.46 -4.59 -2.16
C THR A 87 17.42 -4.88 -1.00
N GLY A 88 17.40 -6.11 -0.45
CA GLY A 88 18.10 -6.49 0.77
C GLY A 88 17.40 -6.05 2.06
N VAL A 89 16.25 -5.39 1.96
CA VAL A 89 15.47 -4.90 3.12
C VAL A 89 14.42 -5.93 3.50
N LEU A 90 14.68 -6.68 4.57
CA LEU A 90 13.81 -7.76 5.07
C LEU A 90 13.32 -7.51 6.51
N SER A 91 13.34 -6.26 6.97
CA SER A 91 12.85 -5.82 8.27
C SER A 91 12.72 -4.30 8.29
N ASN A 92 12.16 -3.74 9.37
CA ASN A 92 12.12 -2.29 9.54
C ASN A 92 13.52 -1.67 9.77
N ALA A 93 14.50 -2.45 10.16
CA ALA A 93 15.91 -2.05 10.15
C ALA A 93 16.53 -2.43 8.80
N GLY A 94 17.23 -1.52 8.18
CA GLY A 94 17.91 -1.73 6.91
C GLY A 94 17.59 -0.64 5.89
N ASN A 95 18.53 -0.40 4.98
CA ASN A 95 18.41 0.61 3.95
C ASN A 95 18.73 -0.02 2.59
N PHE A 96 17.86 0.12 1.60
CA PHE A 96 18.13 -0.37 0.24
C PHE A 96 19.35 0.28 -0.39
N ARG A 97 19.77 1.48 0.07
CA ARG A 97 20.97 2.18 -0.39
C ARG A 97 22.28 1.43 -0.05
N ASP A 98 22.27 0.59 1.00
CA ASP A 98 23.43 -0.23 1.36
C ASP A 98 23.79 -1.19 0.22
N LYS A 99 22.78 -1.73 -0.46
CA LYS A 99 22.96 -2.65 -1.60
C LYS A 99 22.93 -1.94 -2.96
N HIS A 100 22.14 -0.87 -3.06
CA HIS A 100 21.88 -0.15 -4.31
C HIS A 100 22.10 1.37 -4.17
N PRO A 101 23.35 1.84 -3.93
CA PRO A 101 23.63 3.25 -3.61
C PRO A 101 23.23 4.23 -4.72
N LYS A 102 23.22 3.79 -5.98
CA LYS A 102 22.95 4.64 -7.16
C LYS A 102 21.58 4.38 -7.82
N LEU A 103 20.77 3.48 -7.27
CA LEU A 103 19.49 3.12 -7.85
C LEU A 103 18.56 4.36 -7.89
N ALA A 104 17.94 4.61 -9.03
CA ALA A 104 16.94 5.65 -9.14
C ALA A 104 15.60 5.15 -8.58
N THR A 105 15.13 5.76 -7.51
CA THR A 105 13.80 5.52 -6.95
C THR A 105 12.70 6.08 -7.86
N LEU A 106 11.45 5.69 -7.63
CA LEU A 106 10.29 6.19 -8.38
C LEU A 106 10.29 7.72 -8.46
N SER A 107 10.36 8.41 -7.32
CA SER A 107 10.36 9.88 -7.29
C SER A 107 11.62 10.48 -7.93
N GLN A 108 12.81 9.89 -7.75
CA GLN A 108 14.02 10.34 -8.44
C GLN A 108 13.92 10.19 -9.96
N HIS A 109 13.24 9.15 -10.44
CA HIS A 109 13.00 8.98 -11.87
C HIS A 109 12.16 10.12 -12.41
N PHE A 110 11.10 10.50 -11.72
CA PHE A 110 10.28 11.65 -12.08
C PHE A 110 11.07 12.96 -12.05
N MET A 111 11.89 13.18 -11.01
CA MET A 111 12.78 14.35 -10.93
C MET A 111 13.72 14.45 -12.13
N LYS A 112 14.33 13.33 -12.55
CA LYS A 112 15.20 13.28 -13.74
C LYS A 112 14.49 13.64 -15.04
N HIS A 113 13.16 13.52 -15.08
CA HIS A 113 12.32 13.84 -16.22
C HIS A 113 11.55 15.16 -16.04
N GLY A 114 12.06 16.08 -15.19
CA GLY A 114 11.58 17.44 -15.08
C GLY A 114 10.42 17.67 -14.11
N TYR A 115 9.96 16.65 -13.38
CA TYR A 115 8.93 16.81 -12.35
C TYR A 115 9.50 17.47 -11.09
N PHE A 116 8.68 18.28 -10.43
CA PHE A 116 8.90 18.64 -9.04
C PHE A 116 8.42 17.51 -8.14
N ALA A 117 9.32 16.85 -7.42
CA ALA A 117 8.97 15.74 -6.53
C ALA A 117 8.98 16.19 -5.06
N ALA A 118 7.85 15.98 -4.37
CA ALA A 118 7.74 16.30 -2.95
C ALA A 118 7.04 15.19 -2.18
N ARG A 119 7.36 15.08 -0.88
CA ARG A 119 6.58 14.22 0.04
C ARG A 119 6.11 14.97 1.27
N VAL A 120 4.96 14.50 1.77
CA VAL A 120 4.42 14.86 3.08
C VAL A 120 4.20 13.58 3.87
N GLY A 121 4.69 13.51 5.12
CA GLY A 121 4.46 12.37 6.00
C GLY A 121 5.20 11.09 5.58
N LYS A 122 4.61 9.91 5.85
CA LYS A 122 5.26 8.60 5.78
C LYS A 122 5.25 7.98 4.39
N ILE A 123 6.27 8.19 3.57
CA ILE A 123 6.49 7.47 2.30
C ILE A 123 7.52 6.35 2.49
N TYR A 124 8.71 6.64 3.00
CA TYR A 124 9.62 5.63 3.53
C TYR A 124 9.28 5.28 4.98
N HIS A 125 10.10 4.46 5.63
CA HIS A 125 9.79 3.98 6.97
C HIS A 125 10.02 5.04 8.06
N TYR A 126 9.15 4.99 9.07
CA TYR A 126 9.25 5.75 10.31
C TYR A 126 8.96 4.84 11.50
N GLY A 127 9.72 4.93 12.56
CA GLY A 127 9.41 4.35 13.87
C GLY A 127 8.25 5.09 14.55
N VAL A 128 7.02 4.77 14.16
CA VAL A 128 5.79 5.39 14.67
C VAL A 128 5.55 4.94 16.13
N PRO A 129 5.17 5.86 17.04
CA PRO A 129 4.96 7.29 16.83
C PRO A 129 6.23 8.16 17.05
N LEU A 130 7.33 7.59 17.56
CA LEU A 130 8.45 8.38 18.09
C LEU A 130 9.22 9.18 17.04
N GLN A 131 9.27 8.72 15.80
CA GLN A 131 9.92 9.44 14.70
C GLN A 131 8.97 10.35 13.89
N ILE A 132 7.68 10.43 14.24
CA ILE A 132 6.76 11.41 13.62
C ILE A 132 7.32 12.82 13.88
N GLY A 133 7.30 13.68 12.84
CA GLY A 133 7.86 15.03 12.88
C GLY A 133 9.37 15.10 12.62
N THR A 134 10.01 13.98 12.31
CA THR A 134 11.43 13.89 11.92
C THR A 134 11.59 13.38 10.49
N ASP A 135 12.82 13.25 9.99
CA ASP A 135 13.08 12.66 8.68
C ASP A 135 12.85 11.12 8.66
N GLY A 136 12.80 10.43 9.83
CA GLY A 136 12.68 8.97 9.88
C GLY A 136 13.79 8.27 9.10
N GLU A 137 13.45 7.14 8.46
CA GLU A 137 14.35 6.38 7.57
C GLU A 137 14.16 6.82 6.10
N ASP A 138 14.07 8.14 5.85
CA ASP A 138 13.80 8.69 4.52
C ASP A 138 14.99 8.58 3.56
N ASP A 139 14.71 8.54 2.28
CA ASP A 139 15.70 8.65 1.20
C ASP A 139 15.76 10.10 0.70
N LYS A 140 16.57 10.94 1.34
CA LYS A 140 16.70 12.38 1.01
C LYS A 140 16.88 12.68 -0.48
N PRO A 141 17.70 11.91 -1.25
CA PRO A 141 17.86 12.17 -2.69
C PRO A 141 16.58 11.97 -3.51
N SER A 142 15.56 11.34 -2.96
CA SER A 142 14.27 11.09 -3.64
C SER A 142 13.38 12.31 -3.78
N TRP A 143 13.71 13.47 -3.16
CA TRP A 143 12.79 14.59 -3.02
C TRP A 143 13.43 15.94 -3.26
N ASN A 144 12.71 16.87 -3.93
CA ASN A 144 13.03 18.30 -3.94
C ASN A 144 12.54 18.97 -2.65
N LYS A 145 11.43 18.50 -2.08
CA LYS A 145 10.83 19.05 -0.86
C LYS A 145 10.30 17.94 0.05
N VAL A 146 10.52 18.10 1.34
CA VAL A 146 10.07 17.20 2.40
C VAL A 146 9.30 18.00 3.43
N VAL A 147 8.13 17.47 3.86
CA VAL A 147 7.37 18.00 4.99
C VAL A 147 7.09 16.86 5.98
N ASN A 148 7.48 17.08 7.23
CA ASN A 148 7.28 16.15 8.34
C ASN A 148 6.23 16.72 9.30
N PRO A 149 4.93 16.44 9.08
CA PRO A 149 3.88 16.92 9.97
C PRO A 149 3.98 16.29 11.35
N ILE A 150 3.46 16.98 12.36
CA ILE A 150 3.39 16.50 13.73
C ILE A 150 2.08 16.99 14.37
N GLY A 151 1.41 16.11 15.11
CA GLY A 151 0.16 16.39 15.80
C GLY A 151 0.11 15.78 17.19
N ILE A 152 -1.06 15.85 17.83
CA ILE A 152 -1.31 15.36 19.21
C ILE A 152 -1.09 13.85 19.36
N ASP A 153 -1.22 13.10 18.31
CA ASP A 153 -0.96 11.66 18.24
C ASP A 153 0.53 11.31 18.34
N ARG A 154 1.40 12.32 18.35
CA ARG A 154 2.83 12.20 18.68
C ARG A 154 3.19 12.92 19.97
N THR A 155 2.62 14.09 20.20
CA THR A 155 3.04 14.96 21.32
C THR A 155 2.38 14.61 22.65
N ASN A 156 1.31 13.80 22.65
CA ASN A 156 0.55 13.44 23.86
C ASN A 156 0.39 11.91 23.98
N LEU A 157 1.50 11.20 24.15
CA LEU A 157 1.52 9.74 24.22
C LEU A 157 1.14 9.18 25.60
N ASP A 158 1.30 9.93 26.67
CA ASP A 158 1.05 9.45 28.05
C ASP A 158 -0.42 9.07 28.29
N ALA A 159 -1.34 9.65 27.50
CA ALA A 159 -2.77 9.35 27.57
C ALA A 159 -3.20 8.19 26.66
N VAL A 160 -2.27 7.52 25.99
CA VAL A 160 -2.55 6.38 25.10
C VAL A 160 -2.64 5.09 25.91
N THR A 161 -3.76 4.37 25.80
CA THR A 161 -3.90 3.00 26.29
C THR A 161 -3.00 2.08 25.46
N SER A 162 -2.19 1.25 26.11
CA SER A 162 -1.31 0.31 25.42
C SER A 162 -1.25 -1.03 26.16
N LEU A 163 -1.28 -2.13 25.42
CA LEU A 163 -1.10 -3.48 25.98
C LEU A 163 0.29 -3.69 26.59
N ARG A 164 1.25 -2.85 26.24
CA ARG A 164 2.60 -2.86 26.81
C ARG A 164 2.99 -1.45 27.19
N LYS A 165 3.03 -1.20 28.50
CA LYS A 165 3.37 0.11 29.07
C LYS A 165 4.64 0.69 28.42
N GLY A 166 4.56 1.95 27.95
CA GLY A 166 5.68 2.67 27.32
C GLY A 166 6.03 2.21 25.89
N SER A 167 5.26 1.29 25.30
CA SER A 167 5.41 0.87 23.90
C SER A 167 4.12 1.16 23.14
N TYR A 168 4.20 1.89 22.04
CA TYR A 168 3.00 2.36 21.33
C TYR A 168 2.91 1.86 19.87
N GLY A 169 4.01 1.83 19.13
CA GLY A 169 3.99 1.47 17.71
C GLY A 169 4.12 -0.02 17.40
N GLY A 170 4.71 -0.79 18.32
CA GLY A 170 4.98 -2.23 18.14
C GLY A 170 3.96 -3.16 18.79
N THR A 171 2.93 -2.61 19.43
CA THR A 171 1.84 -3.33 20.10
C THR A 171 0.52 -2.62 19.88
N LEU A 172 -0.60 -3.28 20.16
CA LEU A 172 -1.90 -2.62 20.13
C LEU A 172 -1.94 -1.51 21.18
N SER A 173 -2.25 -0.32 20.71
CA SER A 173 -2.36 0.87 21.52
C SER A 173 -3.34 1.84 20.87
N TRP A 174 -4.19 2.49 21.67
CA TRP A 174 -5.28 3.30 21.16
C TRP A 174 -5.68 4.43 22.09
N ARG A 175 -6.34 5.44 21.52
CA ARG A 175 -6.92 6.57 22.24
C ARG A 175 -7.99 7.23 21.39
N ILE A 176 -9.19 7.44 21.94
CA ILE A 176 -10.17 8.36 21.43
C ILE A 176 -10.09 9.66 22.21
N VAL A 177 -10.01 10.80 21.51
CA VAL A 177 -9.78 12.11 22.14
C VAL A 177 -10.69 13.17 21.55
N ASP A 178 -11.17 14.08 22.38
CA ASP A 178 -11.91 15.26 21.93
C ASP A 178 -10.94 16.24 21.28
N SER A 179 -10.99 16.31 19.94
CA SER A 179 -10.04 17.07 19.12
C SER A 179 -10.63 17.30 17.73
N LYS A 180 -9.99 18.20 16.96
CA LYS A 180 -10.25 18.41 15.53
C LYS A 180 -9.31 17.56 14.70
N ASP A 181 -9.66 17.30 13.44
CA ASP A 181 -8.80 16.56 12.51
C ASP A 181 -7.43 17.23 12.34
N GLU A 182 -7.41 18.58 12.30
CA GLU A 182 -6.18 19.37 12.14
C GLU A 182 -5.23 19.28 13.33
N ASP A 183 -5.70 18.84 14.48
CA ASP A 183 -4.83 18.64 15.65
C ASP A 183 -3.95 17.37 15.49
N HIS A 184 -4.34 16.46 14.59
CA HIS A 184 -3.63 15.22 14.32
C HIS A 184 -2.56 15.36 13.24
N THR A 185 -1.58 14.46 13.27
CA THR A 185 -0.46 14.45 12.30
C THR A 185 -0.95 14.38 10.86
N ASP A 186 -1.95 13.53 10.56
CA ASP A 186 -2.47 13.38 9.21
C ASP A 186 -3.28 14.59 8.76
N GLY A 187 -3.98 15.27 9.68
CA GLY A 187 -4.64 16.54 9.41
C GLY A 187 -3.65 17.64 9.03
N GLN A 188 -2.55 17.78 9.79
CA GLN A 188 -1.44 18.69 9.45
C GLN A 188 -0.79 18.28 8.12
N GLY A 189 -0.69 16.98 7.84
CA GLY A 189 -0.20 16.45 6.59
C GLY A 189 -1.07 16.84 5.39
N ALA A 190 -2.39 16.74 5.54
CA ALA A 190 -3.33 17.16 4.50
C ALA A 190 -3.21 18.67 4.19
N LEU A 191 -3.12 19.52 5.23
CA LEU A 191 -2.90 20.96 5.05
C LEU A 191 -1.58 21.28 4.34
N ALA A 192 -0.50 20.57 4.70
CA ALA A 192 0.79 20.73 4.04
C ALA A 192 0.76 20.28 2.57
N ALA A 193 0.06 19.18 2.27
CA ALA A 193 -0.12 18.71 0.89
C ALA A 193 -0.89 19.72 0.05
N ILE A 194 -1.97 20.30 0.57
CA ILE A 194 -2.75 21.36 -0.09
C ILE A 194 -1.86 22.56 -0.41
N LYS A 195 -1.06 23.02 0.55
CA LYS A 195 -0.12 24.12 0.35
C LYS A 195 0.89 23.81 -0.76
N LEU A 196 1.44 22.60 -0.79
CA LEU A 196 2.37 22.18 -1.86
C LEU A 196 1.70 22.15 -3.23
N LEU A 197 0.43 21.70 -3.33
CA LEU A 197 -0.34 21.76 -4.59
C LEU A 197 -0.54 23.20 -5.07
N GLU A 198 -0.84 24.14 -4.17
CA GLU A 198 -1.03 25.56 -4.49
C GLU A 198 0.30 26.25 -4.89
N GLU A 199 1.40 25.94 -4.21
CA GLU A 199 2.72 26.52 -4.49
C GLU A 199 3.33 25.95 -5.79
N ASN A 200 3.08 24.67 -6.10
CA ASN A 200 3.67 23.99 -7.24
C ASN A 200 2.66 23.68 -8.34
N HIS A 201 1.61 24.48 -8.44
CA HIS A 201 0.66 24.39 -9.54
C HIS A 201 1.39 24.51 -10.89
N PRO A 202 1.14 23.66 -11.89
CA PRO A 202 1.84 23.69 -13.18
C PRO A 202 1.78 25.05 -13.88
N ASP A 203 0.67 25.78 -13.79
CA ASP A 203 0.53 27.12 -14.36
C ASP A 203 1.47 28.16 -13.72
N LYS A 204 1.90 27.93 -12.48
CA LYS A 204 2.84 28.81 -11.76
C LYS A 204 4.29 28.44 -12.04
N THR A 205 4.58 27.14 -12.10
CA THR A 205 5.95 26.61 -12.13
C THR A 205 6.40 26.21 -13.53
N GLY A 206 5.47 26.00 -14.46
CA GLY A 206 5.72 25.43 -15.78
C GLY A 206 6.16 23.95 -15.73
N LYS A 207 6.00 23.27 -14.59
CA LYS A 207 6.46 21.89 -14.38
C LYS A 207 5.35 21.02 -13.83
N PRO A 208 5.23 19.76 -14.27
CA PRO A 208 4.39 18.79 -13.60
C PRO A 208 4.95 18.42 -12.22
N PHE A 209 4.10 17.95 -11.31
CA PHE A 209 4.53 17.51 -9.99
C PHE A 209 4.35 15.98 -9.79
N PHE A 210 5.20 15.42 -8.95
CA PHE A 210 5.04 14.13 -8.29
C PHE A 210 4.92 14.39 -6.79
N LEU A 211 3.69 14.44 -6.28
CA LEU A 211 3.42 14.65 -4.86
C LEU A 211 3.06 13.31 -4.21
N ALA A 212 3.84 12.90 -3.22
CA ALA A 212 3.57 11.72 -2.40
C ALA A 212 3.08 12.16 -1.01
N VAL A 213 1.88 11.70 -0.62
CA VAL A 213 1.27 11.97 0.68
C VAL A 213 1.15 10.67 1.43
N GLY A 214 1.89 10.54 2.53
CA GLY A 214 1.93 9.36 3.38
C GLY A 214 1.17 9.60 4.68
N PHE A 215 -0.01 8.99 4.83
CA PHE A 215 -0.78 9.04 6.06
C PHE A 215 -0.27 7.99 7.04
N TYR A 216 -0.20 8.37 8.32
CA TYR A 216 0.22 7.49 9.40
C TYR A 216 -0.93 6.63 9.94
N ARG A 217 -2.17 7.15 9.92
CA ARG A 217 -3.34 6.40 10.38
C ARG A 217 -3.80 5.44 9.28
N PRO A 218 -4.27 4.22 9.66
CA PRO A 218 -4.52 3.70 11.01
C PRO A 218 -3.37 2.97 11.72
N HIS A 219 -2.08 3.23 11.46
CA HIS A 219 -0.99 2.61 12.25
C HIS A 219 -1.10 2.93 13.75
N THR A 220 -0.75 1.98 14.61
CA THR A 220 -0.70 2.16 16.07
C THR A 220 0.29 3.29 16.49
N PRO A 221 -0.03 4.05 17.55
CA PRO A 221 -1.28 4.06 18.32
C PRO A 221 -2.45 4.57 17.49
N TYR A 222 -3.62 3.92 17.60
CA TYR A 222 -4.84 4.39 16.94
C TYR A 222 -5.37 5.59 17.69
N VAL A 223 -4.96 6.78 17.30
CA VAL A 223 -5.41 8.02 17.94
C VAL A 223 -6.36 8.72 16.98
N ALA A 224 -7.62 8.88 17.39
CA ALA A 224 -8.66 9.45 16.55
C ALA A 224 -9.59 10.39 17.32
N PRO A 225 -10.18 11.41 16.66
CA PRO A 225 -11.17 12.28 17.22
C PRO A 225 -12.44 11.54 17.66
N THR A 226 -13.06 12.01 18.75
CA THR A 226 -14.33 11.47 19.27
C THR A 226 -15.45 11.49 18.22
N HIS A 227 -15.51 12.52 17.36
CA HIS A 227 -16.57 12.62 16.35
C HIS A 227 -16.47 11.52 15.29
N HIS A 228 -15.26 11.02 14.94
CA HIS A 228 -15.11 9.86 14.09
C HIS A 228 -15.47 8.56 14.81
N ALA A 229 -15.11 8.42 16.10
CA ALA A 229 -15.45 7.23 16.88
C ALA A 229 -16.98 7.05 17.08
N LYS A 230 -17.77 8.12 17.05
CA LYS A 230 -19.24 8.08 17.12
C LYS A 230 -19.90 7.28 16.00
N HIS A 231 -19.24 7.10 14.84
CA HIS A 231 -19.72 6.22 13.78
C HIS A 231 -19.73 4.74 14.20
N TYR A 232 -18.94 4.37 15.23
CA TYR A 232 -18.65 2.99 15.62
C TYR A 232 -19.03 2.72 17.10
N PRO A 233 -20.34 2.74 17.48
CA PRO A 233 -20.73 2.35 18.83
C PRO A 233 -20.22 0.95 19.17
N LEU A 234 -19.61 0.75 20.33
CA LEU A 234 -19.03 -0.54 20.75
C LEU A 234 -20.03 -1.69 20.67
N SER A 235 -21.32 -1.42 20.91
CA SER A 235 -22.40 -2.41 20.82
C SER A 235 -22.66 -2.93 19.41
N LYS A 236 -22.21 -2.21 18.36
CA LYS A 236 -22.34 -2.63 16.95
C LYS A 236 -21.10 -3.29 16.41
N ILE A 237 -19.99 -3.31 17.15
CA ILE A 237 -18.76 -3.97 16.75
C ILE A 237 -18.82 -5.43 17.18
N ASN A 238 -18.78 -6.32 16.21
CA ASN A 238 -18.69 -7.77 16.41
C ASN A 238 -17.26 -8.21 16.10
N PRO A 239 -16.37 -8.39 17.11
CA PRO A 239 -15.02 -8.84 16.87
C PRO A 239 -15.00 -10.22 16.22
N VAL A 240 -14.10 -10.42 15.28
CA VAL A 240 -13.85 -11.74 14.74
C VAL A 240 -13.31 -12.64 15.86
N LEU A 241 -13.97 -13.75 16.10
CA LEU A 241 -13.53 -14.77 17.05
C LEU A 241 -12.79 -15.87 16.30
N GLU A 242 -11.72 -16.37 16.90
CA GLU A 242 -11.01 -17.52 16.40
C GLU A 242 -11.98 -18.72 16.35
N LYS A 243 -12.08 -19.37 15.20
CA LYS A 243 -12.93 -20.56 15.04
C LYS A 243 -12.24 -21.77 15.68
N PRO A 244 -12.96 -22.63 16.39
CA PRO A 244 -12.37 -23.86 16.91
C PRO A 244 -11.73 -24.70 15.79
N GLY A 245 -10.48 -25.12 15.98
CA GLY A 245 -9.74 -25.94 15.01
C GLY A 245 -9.10 -25.19 13.83
N ASP A 246 -9.40 -23.90 13.62
CA ASP A 246 -8.85 -23.10 12.51
C ASP A 246 -7.30 -23.09 12.43
N ARG A 247 -6.63 -23.32 13.57
CA ARG A 247 -5.16 -23.26 13.64
C ARG A 247 -4.49 -24.63 13.71
N ASP A 248 -5.25 -25.72 13.74
CA ASP A 248 -4.72 -27.07 14.00
C ASP A 248 -3.89 -27.61 12.83
N ASP A 249 -4.19 -27.20 11.61
CA ASP A 249 -3.50 -27.62 10.39
C ASP A 249 -2.51 -26.57 9.84
N ILE A 250 -2.44 -25.40 10.50
CA ILE A 250 -1.52 -24.31 10.12
C ILE A 250 -0.10 -24.64 10.64
N PRO A 251 0.94 -24.55 9.79
CA PRO A 251 2.31 -24.72 10.23
C PRO A 251 2.68 -23.71 11.33
N LEU A 252 3.39 -24.16 12.37
CA LEU A 252 3.81 -23.30 13.46
C LEU A 252 4.58 -22.05 12.96
N ALA A 253 5.35 -22.17 11.87
CA ALA A 253 6.08 -21.07 11.26
C ALA A 253 5.16 -19.95 10.74
N ALA A 254 3.93 -20.30 10.29
CA ALA A 254 2.97 -19.34 9.76
C ALA A 254 2.33 -18.45 10.82
N LEU A 255 2.22 -18.95 12.05
CA LEU A 255 1.53 -18.27 13.14
C LEU A 255 2.45 -17.27 13.85
N HIS A 256 2.27 -15.98 13.57
CA HIS A 256 3.04 -14.91 14.21
C HIS A 256 2.30 -14.33 15.42
N ASP A 257 2.13 -15.17 16.45
CA ASP A 257 1.46 -14.77 17.69
C ASP A 257 2.25 -13.73 18.49
N ARG A 258 1.52 -12.77 19.01
CA ARG A 258 1.99 -11.85 20.05
C ARG A 258 1.16 -12.12 21.30
N PRO A 259 1.74 -12.69 22.38
CA PRO A 259 0.99 -13.18 23.55
C PRO A 259 -0.03 -12.18 24.10
N ASN A 260 0.40 -10.95 24.32
CA ASN A 260 -0.47 -9.87 24.86
C ASN A 260 -1.69 -9.56 23.99
N GLN A 261 -1.71 -10.00 22.73
CA GLN A 261 -2.81 -9.70 21.79
C GLN A 261 -3.83 -10.83 21.73
N ARG A 262 -3.43 -12.05 22.04
CA ARG A 262 -4.37 -13.19 22.12
C ARG A 262 -5.27 -13.19 23.35
N GLU A 263 -4.83 -12.54 24.41
CA GLU A 263 -5.50 -12.51 25.71
C GLU A 263 -6.50 -11.34 25.85
N LEU A 264 -6.78 -10.62 24.76
CA LEU A 264 -7.73 -9.52 24.78
C LEU A 264 -9.14 -10.00 25.14
N THR A 265 -9.77 -9.30 26.08
CA THR A 265 -11.20 -9.49 26.34
C THR A 265 -12.04 -9.04 25.13
N VAL A 266 -13.29 -9.46 25.09
CA VAL A 266 -14.22 -9.03 24.00
C VAL A 266 -14.37 -7.51 23.98
N GLU A 267 -14.44 -6.88 25.14
CA GLU A 267 -14.53 -5.43 25.30
C GLU A 267 -13.29 -4.73 24.74
N GLN A 268 -12.10 -5.20 25.10
CA GLN A 268 -10.84 -4.67 24.57
C GLN A 268 -10.74 -4.84 23.04
N LYS A 269 -11.19 -5.98 22.51
CA LYS A 269 -11.28 -6.17 21.05
C LYS A 269 -12.17 -5.14 20.39
N ARG A 270 -13.35 -4.84 20.99
CA ARG A 270 -14.26 -3.79 20.51
C ARG A 270 -13.62 -2.42 20.53
N GLU A 271 -12.96 -2.05 21.63
CA GLU A 271 -12.28 -0.75 21.75
C GLU A 271 -11.16 -0.58 20.72
N VAL A 272 -10.33 -1.62 20.52
CA VAL A 272 -9.25 -1.66 19.55
C VAL A 272 -9.79 -1.49 18.12
N ILE A 273 -10.86 -2.23 17.77
CA ILE A 273 -11.49 -2.15 16.44
C ILE A 273 -12.16 -0.78 16.24
N GLN A 274 -12.86 -0.25 17.25
CA GLN A 274 -13.43 1.10 17.19
C GLN A 274 -12.35 2.14 16.88
N ALA A 275 -11.24 2.09 17.60
CA ALA A 275 -10.16 3.06 17.43
C ALA A 275 -9.45 2.91 16.07
N TYR A 276 -9.31 1.69 15.57
CA TYR A 276 -8.80 1.43 14.22
C TYR A 276 -9.72 2.01 13.15
N TYR A 277 -11.04 1.75 13.22
CA TYR A 277 -12.01 2.29 12.26
C TYR A 277 -12.15 3.81 12.35
N ALA A 278 -12.12 4.37 13.58
CA ALA A 278 -12.12 5.82 13.75
C ALA A 278 -10.86 6.48 13.17
N SER A 279 -9.70 5.83 13.31
CA SER A 279 -8.44 6.28 12.69
C SER A 279 -8.49 6.17 11.16
N THR A 280 -9.14 5.14 10.63
CA THR A 280 -9.38 4.99 9.19
C THR A 280 -10.27 6.11 8.67
N THR A 281 -11.34 6.48 9.42
CA THR A 281 -12.23 7.60 9.05
C THR A 281 -11.52 8.95 9.13
N LEU A 282 -10.62 9.16 10.11
CA LEU A 282 -9.77 10.35 10.15
C LEU A 282 -8.87 10.45 8.90
N MET A 283 -8.21 9.36 8.52
CA MET A 283 -7.40 9.29 7.31
C MET A 283 -8.26 9.60 6.07
N ASP A 284 -9.45 9.02 5.95
CA ASP A 284 -10.39 9.27 4.86
C ASP A 284 -10.80 10.75 4.78
N ALA A 285 -11.08 11.40 5.91
CA ALA A 285 -11.40 12.83 5.96
C ALA A 285 -10.19 13.69 5.51
N CYS A 286 -8.96 13.31 5.91
CA CYS A 286 -7.74 13.97 5.47
C CYS A 286 -7.51 13.79 3.96
N LEU A 287 -7.75 12.60 3.41
CA LEU A 287 -7.74 12.34 1.97
C LEU A 287 -8.76 13.22 1.26
N GLY A 288 -9.97 13.33 1.80
CA GLY A 288 -11.04 14.17 1.26
C GLY A 288 -10.60 15.59 1.02
N ARG A 289 -9.93 16.22 1.99
CA ARG A 289 -9.41 17.59 1.87
C ARG A 289 -8.39 17.73 0.74
N VAL A 290 -7.51 16.74 0.56
CA VAL A 290 -6.51 16.76 -0.53
C VAL A 290 -7.20 16.62 -1.88
N LEU A 291 -8.21 15.72 -2.01
CA LEU A 291 -8.99 15.58 -3.24
C LEU A 291 -9.81 16.82 -3.57
N ASP A 292 -10.40 17.49 -2.56
CA ASP A 292 -11.13 18.75 -2.74
C ASP A 292 -10.18 19.88 -3.23
N ALA A 293 -8.93 19.88 -2.78
CA ALA A 293 -7.93 20.83 -3.28
C ALA A 293 -7.57 20.55 -4.75
N ILE A 294 -7.42 19.28 -5.16
CA ILE A 294 -7.22 18.90 -6.57
C ILE A 294 -8.37 19.41 -7.43
N ASP A 295 -9.63 19.24 -6.96
CA ASP A 295 -10.82 19.71 -7.69
C ASP A 295 -10.87 21.25 -7.75
N ARG A 296 -10.68 21.93 -6.62
CA ARG A 296 -10.68 23.41 -6.51
C ARG A 296 -9.58 24.06 -7.36
N LEU A 297 -8.43 23.46 -7.43
CA LEU A 297 -7.29 23.92 -8.23
C LEU A 297 -7.37 23.51 -9.71
N LYS A 298 -8.46 22.85 -10.14
CA LYS A 298 -8.67 22.38 -11.53
C LYS A 298 -7.56 21.45 -12.02
N LEU A 299 -7.00 20.65 -11.12
CA LEU A 299 -5.92 19.69 -11.41
C LEU A 299 -6.46 18.31 -11.77
N THR A 300 -7.76 18.06 -11.60
CA THR A 300 -8.41 16.73 -11.80
C THR A 300 -8.18 16.18 -13.20
N ASP A 301 -8.27 17.02 -14.22
CA ASP A 301 -8.18 16.59 -15.63
C ASP A 301 -6.73 16.38 -16.11
N ASN A 302 -5.73 16.65 -15.27
CA ASN A 302 -4.32 16.41 -15.56
C ASN A 302 -3.54 15.80 -14.40
N THR A 303 -4.20 15.07 -13.48
CA THR A 303 -3.53 14.43 -12.34
C THR A 303 -3.91 12.96 -12.24
N ILE A 304 -2.91 12.08 -12.30
CA ILE A 304 -3.05 10.67 -11.96
C ILE A 304 -3.05 10.57 -10.43
N VAL A 305 -4.10 9.93 -9.86
CA VAL A 305 -4.18 9.70 -8.41
C VAL A 305 -4.06 8.21 -8.14
N VAL A 306 -3.09 7.85 -7.31
CA VAL A 306 -2.87 6.48 -6.82
C VAL A 306 -3.12 6.45 -5.32
N PHE A 307 -3.98 5.55 -4.87
CA PHE A 307 -4.25 5.29 -3.46
C PHE A 307 -3.88 3.85 -3.14
N ILE A 308 -3.02 3.65 -2.15
CA ILE A 308 -2.57 2.32 -1.69
C ILE A 308 -2.42 2.29 -0.17
N SER A 309 -2.45 1.07 0.40
CA SER A 309 -1.77 0.77 1.67
C SER A 309 -0.40 0.15 1.40
N ASP A 310 0.53 0.30 2.34
CA ASP A 310 1.84 -0.34 2.24
C ASP A 310 1.80 -1.85 2.49
N HIS A 311 0.88 -2.35 3.29
CA HIS A 311 0.53 -3.76 3.50
C HIS A 311 -0.87 -3.86 4.11
N GLY A 312 -1.38 -5.08 4.27
CA GLY A 312 -2.63 -5.35 4.94
C GLY A 312 -2.52 -5.32 6.48
N TYR A 313 -3.62 -5.69 7.18
CA TYR A 313 -3.69 -5.64 8.63
C TYR A 313 -4.78 -6.56 9.19
N HIS A 314 -4.45 -7.35 10.22
CA HIS A 314 -5.40 -8.20 10.93
C HIS A 314 -6.08 -7.49 12.10
N LEU A 315 -7.37 -7.74 12.25
CA LEU A 315 -8.22 -7.30 13.37
C LEU A 315 -8.85 -8.48 14.12
N GLY A 316 -8.10 -9.58 14.31
CA GLY A 316 -8.52 -10.74 15.09
C GLY A 316 -8.76 -12.02 14.29
N HIS A 317 -8.68 -12.00 12.96
CA HIS A 317 -8.77 -13.20 12.12
C HIS A 317 -7.70 -14.22 12.54
N LYS A 318 -8.08 -15.48 12.71
CA LYS A 318 -7.20 -16.56 13.22
C LYS A 318 -6.56 -16.24 14.58
N GLY A 319 -7.16 -15.35 15.40
CA GLY A 319 -6.54 -14.82 16.61
C GLY A 319 -5.33 -13.91 16.35
N LEU A 320 -5.05 -13.58 15.08
CA LEU A 320 -3.94 -12.71 14.69
C LEU A 320 -4.35 -11.23 14.71
N TRP A 321 -3.42 -10.39 15.11
CA TRP A 321 -3.54 -8.95 15.14
C TRP A 321 -2.33 -8.32 14.46
N GLN A 322 -2.55 -7.17 13.86
CA GLN A 322 -1.52 -6.42 13.15
C GLN A 322 -1.11 -7.13 11.84
N LYS A 323 0.15 -7.47 11.65
CA LYS A 323 0.77 -7.85 10.37
C LYS A 323 1.97 -8.77 10.58
N SER A 324 2.66 -9.10 9.53
CA SER A 324 3.93 -9.86 9.47
C SER A 324 3.78 -11.35 9.16
N ASP A 325 2.59 -11.83 8.87
CA ASP A 325 2.31 -13.17 8.37
C ASP A 325 1.99 -13.16 6.87
N LEU A 326 1.68 -14.32 6.27
CA LEU A 326 1.43 -14.46 4.84
C LEU A 326 -0.03 -14.86 4.52
N PHE A 327 -0.96 -14.49 5.41
CA PHE A 327 -2.40 -14.61 5.15
C PHE A 327 -2.94 -13.39 4.40
N GLU A 328 -4.11 -13.56 3.76
CA GLU A 328 -4.76 -12.52 2.95
C GLU A 328 -4.90 -11.21 3.73
N GLY A 329 -5.24 -11.26 5.02
CA GLY A 329 -5.40 -10.07 5.86
C GLY A 329 -4.12 -9.23 6.00
N SER A 330 -2.95 -9.85 5.90
CA SER A 330 -1.65 -9.20 6.11
C SER A 330 -1.01 -8.69 4.81
N ASP A 331 -1.23 -9.37 3.68
CA ASP A 331 -0.53 -9.06 2.43
C ASP A 331 -1.41 -8.44 1.34
N ARG A 332 -2.75 -8.59 1.40
CA ARG A 332 -3.68 -7.90 0.52
C ARG A 332 -3.84 -6.44 0.94
N VAL A 333 -3.78 -5.55 -0.04
CA VAL A 333 -3.87 -4.10 0.16
C VAL A 333 -5.00 -3.47 -0.65
N PRO A 334 -5.66 -2.41 -0.17
CA PRO A 334 -6.46 -1.57 -1.03
C PRO A 334 -5.56 -0.87 -2.07
N MET A 335 -6.03 -0.86 -3.32
CA MET A 335 -5.37 -0.15 -4.42
C MET A 335 -6.43 0.44 -5.35
N ILE A 336 -6.35 1.74 -5.59
CA ILE A 336 -7.19 2.48 -6.54
C ILE A 336 -6.29 3.35 -7.40
N ILE A 337 -6.46 3.30 -8.72
CA ILE A 337 -5.74 4.15 -9.67
C ILE A 337 -6.75 4.92 -10.49
N SER A 338 -6.71 6.25 -10.41
CA SER A 338 -7.52 7.16 -11.23
C SER A 338 -6.62 7.86 -12.24
N VAL A 339 -6.97 7.75 -13.51
CA VAL A 339 -6.25 8.39 -14.63
C VAL A 339 -7.21 9.36 -15.31
N PRO A 340 -6.78 10.59 -15.63
CA PRO A 340 -7.61 11.55 -16.35
C PRO A 340 -8.21 10.94 -17.61
N GLY A 341 -9.53 11.12 -17.79
CA GLY A 341 -10.23 10.63 -18.99
C GLY A 341 -10.36 9.11 -19.12
N MET A 342 -10.05 8.32 -18.09
CA MET A 342 -10.14 6.86 -18.13
C MET A 342 -11.58 6.38 -18.39
N LYS A 343 -11.75 5.40 -19.29
CA LYS A 343 -13.06 4.86 -19.68
C LYS A 343 -13.68 3.94 -18.63
N ASN A 344 -12.84 3.33 -17.78
CA ASN A 344 -13.24 2.32 -16.80
C ASN A 344 -13.37 2.90 -15.38
N ALA A 345 -13.60 4.21 -15.24
CA ALA A 345 -13.85 4.84 -13.95
C ALA A 345 -15.06 4.20 -13.24
N GLY A 346 -14.94 3.98 -11.94
CA GLY A 346 -15.97 3.38 -11.09
C GLY A 346 -16.08 1.86 -11.20
N GLN A 347 -15.26 1.21 -12.03
CA GLN A 347 -15.21 -0.25 -12.13
C GLN A 347 -14.22 -0.86 -11.12
N SER A 348 -14.30 -2.18 -10.97
CA SER A 348 -13.29 -2.96 -10.24
C SER A 348 -12.70 -4.06 -11.12
N THR A 349 -11.55 -4.57 -10.70
CA THR A 349 -10.89 -5.69 -11.34
C THR A 349 -10.47 -6.75 -10.34
N ALA A 350 -10.69 -8.02 -10.69
CA ALA A 350 -10.16 -9.18 -9.98
C ALA A 350 -8.78 -9.63 -10.51
N SER A 351 -8.17 -8.85 -11.42
CA SER A 351 -6.82 -9.12 -11.90
C SER A 351 -5.79 -8.85 -10.81
N LEU A 352 -4.79 -9.73 -10.74
CA LEU A 352 -3.74 -9.61 -9.74
C LEU A 352 -2.83 -8.42 -10.03
N ALA A 353 -2.56 -7.63 -8.99
CA ALA A 353 -1.60 -6.54 -9.01
C ALA A 353 -0.66 -6.64 -7.80
N GLU A 354 0.51 -6.06 -7.92
CA GLU A 354 1.50 -5.94 -6.86
C GLU A 354 1.91 -4.48 -6.67
N LEU A 355 2.31 -4.08 -5.47
CA LEU A 355 2.78 -2.70 -5.25
C LEU A 355 4.03 -2.36 -6.06
N VAL A 356 4.88 -3.35 -6.35
CA VAL A 356 6.07 -3.19 -7.21
C VAL A 356 5.71 -2.79 -8.65
N ASP A 357 4.46 -2.98 -9.07
CA ASP A 357 3.94 -2.60 -10.39
C ASP A 357 3.73 -1.08 -10.54
N LEU A 358 3.69 -0.34 -9.44
CA LEU A 358 3.43 1.10 -9.47
C LEU A 358 4.47 1.86 -10.27
N TYR A 359 5.74 1.52 -10.12
CA TYR A 359 6.81 2.23 -10.80
C TYR A 359 6.72 2.07 -12.34
N PRO A 360 6.69 0.85 -12.92
CA PRO A 360 6.51 0.72 -14.38
C PRO A 360 5.17 1.28 -14.87
N THR A 361 4.09 1.20 -14.07
CA THR A 361 2.78 1.74 -14.44
C THR A 361 2.79 3.26 -14.55
N LEU A 362 3.33 3.95 -13.54
CA LEU A 362 3.40 5.41 -13.55
C LEU A 362 4.36 5.92 -14.62
N SER A 363 5.46 5.18 -14.90
CA SER A 363 6.35 5.52 -16.01
C SER A 363 5.59 5.47 -17.36
N ASP A 364 4.84 4.39 -17.62
CA ASP A 364 4.07 4.25 -18.88
C ASP A 364 2.96 5.32 -18.98
N LEU A 365 2.20 5.55 -17.89
CA LEU A 365 1.11 6.56 -17.90
C LEU A 365 1.61 7.99 -18.13
N CYS A 366 2.85 8.28 -17.74
CA CYS A 366 3.48 9.59 -17.95
C CYS A 366 4.38 9.64 -19.20
N GLY A 367 4.41 8.59 -20.02
CA GLY A 367 5.25 8.53 -21.21
C GLY A 367 6.75 8.56 -20.93
N LEU A 368 7.18 8.12 -19.74
CA LEU A 368 8.58 8.10 -19.33
C LEU A 368 9.24 6.75 -19.66
N PRO A 369 10.52 6.73 -20.05
CA PRO A 369 11.23 5.49 -20.30
C PRO A 369 11.34 4.67 -19.00
N LYS A 370 11.08 3.36 -19.06
CA LYS A 370 11.20 2.47 -17.90
C LYS A 370 12.67 2.13 -17.63
N PRO A 371 13.16 2.30 -16.40
CA PRO A 371 14.49 1.79 -16.02
C PRO A 371 14.57 0.26 -16.13
N ASP A 372 15.71 -0.27 -16.58
CA ASP A 372 15.93 -1.71 -16.82
C ASP A 372 15.86 -2.57 -15.56
N HIS A 373 16.08 -1.99 -14.39
CA HIS A 373 16.09 -2.72 -13.11
C HIS A 373 14.69 -3.10 -12.61
N LEU A 374 13.62 -2.53 -13.19
CA LEU A 374 12.26 -2.76 -12.72
C LEU A 374 11.84 -4.22 -12.86
N LYS A 375 11.17 -4.74 -11.84
CA LYS A 375 10.68 -6.13 -11.78
C LYS A 375 9.18 -6.26 -11.83
N GLY A 376 8.45 -5.17 -11.54
CA GLY A 376 7.00 -5.12 -11.66
C GLY A 376 6.53 -5.10 -13.12
N HIS A 377 5.24 -5.33 -13.29
CA HIS A 377 4.56 -5.25 -14.58
C HIS A 377 3.69 -3.98 -14.65
N SER A 378 3.69 -3.31 -15.78
CA SER A 378 2.78 -2.17 -15.97
C SER A 378 1.32 -2.62 -15.95
N LEU A 379 0.51 -1.92 -15.15
CA LEU A 379 -0.93 -2.17 -15.00
C LEU A 379 -1.76 -1.44 -16.07
N VAL A 380 -1.16 -0.72 -17.01
CA VAL A 380 -1.87 0.06 -18.05
C VAL A 380 -2.86 -0.82 -18.80
N LYS A 381 -2.49 -2.03 -19.20
CA LYS A 381 -3.41 -2.98 -19.87
C LYS A 381 -4.66 -3.29 -19.04
N ILE A 382 -4.53 -3.34 -17.70
CA ILE A 382 -5.66 -3.58 -16.79
C ILE A 382 -6.48 -2.29 -16.64
N LEU A 383 -5.86 -1.12 -16.59
CA LEU A 383 -6.56 0.17 -16.57
C LEU A 383 -7.38 0.40 -17.85
N GLU A 384 -6.90 -0.06 -19.01
CA GLU A 384 -7.61 -0.02 -20.29
C GLU A 384 -8.69 -1.10 -20.40
N ASN A 385 -8.45 -2.29 -19.86
CA ASN A 385 -9.38 -3.41 -19.85
C ASN A 385 -9.33 -4.13 -18.50
N PRO A 386 -10.31 -3.94 -17.59
CA PRO A 386 -10.32 -4.55 -16.26
C PRO A 386 -10.29 -6.08 -16.21
N LYS A 387 -10.55 -6.75 -17.35
CA LYS A 387 -10.44 -8.21 -17.50
C LYS A 387 -9.06 -8.69 -17.95
N ALA A 388 -8.18 -7.78 -18.40
CA ALA A 388 -6.82 -8.12 -18.78
C ALA A 388 -6.00 -8.61 -17.58
N THR A 389 -4.97 -9.39 -17.84
CA THR A 389 -4.05 -9.90 -16.81
C THR A 389 -2.61 -9.58 -17.19
N VAL A 390 -1.77 -9.32 -16.20
CA VAL A 390 -0.34 -9.08 -16.39
C VAL A 390 0.51 -10.14 -15.71
N ARG A 391 -0.10 -10.96 -14.82
CA ARG A 391 0.58 -12.03 -14.09
C ARG A 391 -0.35 -13.19 -13.76
N GLU A 392 0.21 -14.39 -13.57
CA GLU A 392 -0.52 -15.57 -13.10
C GLU A 392 -0.63 -15.62 -11.56
N ALA A 393 0.39 -15.12 -10.86
CA ALA A 393 0.43 -15.07 -9.39
C ALA A 393 1.06 -13.77 -8.89
N ALA A 394 0.57 -13.29 -7.74
CA ALA A 394 1.23 -12.27 -6.92
C ALA A 394 2.14 -12.97 -5.90
N PHE A 395 3.28 -12.35 -5.59
CA PHE A 395 4.32 -12.90 -4.73
C PHE A 395 4.57 -12.01 -3.52
N THR A 396 4.58 -12.61 -2.33
CA THR A 396 4.92 -11.94 -1.08
C THR A 396 5.93 -12.79 -0.30
N VAL A 397 6.88 -12.14 0.35
CA VAL A 397 7.86 -12.77 1.22
C VAL A 397 7.80 -12.17 2.61
N THR A 398 8.09 -12.95 3.64
CA THR A 398 8.30 -12.45 5.00
C THR A 398 9.47 -13.17 5.67
N ARG A 399 10.11 -12.52 6.64
CA ARG A 399 11.13 -13.11 7.49
C ARG A 399 10.71 -12.96 8.95
N ILE A 400 10.37 -14.07 9.56
CA ILE A 400 10.03 -14.10 10.99
C ILE A 400 11.23 -14.58 11.81
N ARG A 401 11.25 -14.23 13.10
CA ARG A 401 12.20 -14.78 14.06
C ARG A 401 11.47 -15.62 15.09
N LYS A 402 11.61 -16.94 15.02
CA LYS A 402 10.83 -17.88 15.83
C LYS A 402 11.69 -19.00 16.39
N ARG A 403 11.31 -19.52 17.57
CA ARG A 403 11.86 -20.75 18.12
C ARG A 403 11.00 -21.91 17.68
N MET A 404 11.62 -22.84 16.95
CA MET A 404 10.94 -24.06 16.52
C MET A 404 11.10 -25.20 17.54
N PRO A 405 10.19 -26.18 17.57
CA PRO A 405 10.31 -27.33 18.45
C PRO A 405 11.68 -28.03 18.29
N GLY A 406 12.28 -28.40 19.41
CA GLY A 406 13.61 -29.06 19.42
C GLY A 406 14.82 -28.13 19.33
N GLN A 407 14.61 -26.81 19.10
CA GLN A 407 15.71 -25.85 18.96
C GLN A 407 16.02 -25.12 20.27
N LYS A 408 17.33 -24.82 20.52
CA LYS A 408 17.78 -24.07 21.70
C LYS A 408 17.53 -22.56 21.59
N GLY A 409 17.42 -21.99 20.37
CA GLY A 409 17.28 -20.57 20.11
C GLY A 409 16.18 -20.20 19.13
N ARG A 410 16.02 -18.89 18.86
CA ARG A 410 15.16 -18.39 17.79
C ARG A 410 16.00 -18.27 16.51
N GLU A 411 15.49 -18.77 15.40
CA GLU A 411 16.07 -18.61 14.07
C GLU A 411 15.25 -17.68 13.18
N HIS A 412 15.86 -17.19 12.11
CA HIS A 412 15.18 -16.46 11.05
C HIS A 412 14.65 -17.46 10.02
N LEU A 413 13.34 -17.45 9.83
CA LEU A 413 12.64 -18.27 8.84
C LEU A 413 12.09 -17.36 7.75
N LEU A 414 12.42 -17.67 6.50
CA LEU A 414 11.79 -17.05 5.34
C LEU A 414 10.52 -17.81 5.00
N GLY A 415 9.44 -17.09 4.83
CA GLY A 415 8.19 -17.58 4.25
C GLY A 415 7.99 -16.93 2.89
N HIS A 416 7.55 -17.71 1.92
CA HIS A 416 7.21 -17.24 0.57
C HIS A 416 5.79 -17.67 0.25
N THR A 417 4.97 -16.77 -0.25
CA THR A 417 3.63 -17.08 -0.70
C THR A 417 3.40 -16.60 -2.13
N ILE A 418 2.63 -17.38 -2.89
CA ILE A 418 2.04 -16.96 -4.15
C ILE A 418 0.53 -17.02 -4.06
N ARG A 419 -0.12 -16.02 -4.63
CA ARG A 419 -1.57 -15.87 -4.72
C ARG A 419 -1.98 -15.83 -6.19
N THR A 420 -2.66 -16.87 -6.67
CA THR A 420 -3.32 -16.89 -8.00
C THR A 420 -4.74 -16.33 -7.87
N LYS A 421 -5.54 -16.33 -8.93
CA LYS A 421 -6.96 -15.90 -8.83
C LYS A 421 -7.76 -16.75 -7.84
N ARG A 422 -7.45 -18.06 -7.73
CA ARG A 422 -8.19 -19.03 -6.89
C ARG A 422 -7.39 -19.53 -5.69
N TYR A 423 -6.11 -19.88 -5.86
CA TYR A 423 -5.32 -20.56 -4.86
C TYR A 423 -4.27 -19.67 -4.23
N ARG A 424 -3.99 -19.89 -2.93
CA ARG A 424 -2.78 -19.43 -2.24
C ARG A 424 -1.92 -20.64 -1.92
N TYR A 425 -0.63 -20.54 -2.16
CA TYR A 425 0.38 -21.50 -1.74
C TYR A 425 1.49 -20.81 -0.98
N THR A 426 1.79 -21.30 0.21
CA THR A 426 2.83 -20.76 1.10
C THR A 426 3.82 -21.85 1.47
N GLU A 427 5.11 -21.52 1.50
CA GLU A 427 6.18 -22.41 1.99
C GLU A 427 7.09 -21.68 2.97
N TRP A 428 7.50 -22.39 4.04
CA TRP A 428 8.34 -21.90 5.10
C TRP A 428 9.69 -22.58 5.10
N ALA A 429 10.80 -21.78 5.05
CA ALA A 429 12.19 -22.25 5.02
C ALA A 429 12.39 -23.36 3.97
N ASP A 430 12.00 -23.08 2.73
CA ASP A 430 12.04 -24.04 1.61
C ASP A 430 11.34 -25.36 1.95
N ARG A 431 10.14 -25.26 2.54
CA ARG A 431 9.24 -26.35 2.97
C ARG A 431 9.67 -27.12 4.22
N LYS A 432 10.83 -26.84 4.80
CA LYS A 432 11.31 -27.53 6.01
C LYS A 432 10.41 -27.31 7.24
N HIS A 433 9.73 -26.17 7.30
CA HIS A 433 8.88 -25.78 8.43
C HIS A 433 7.40 -25.69 8.07
N GLY A 434 7.01 -26.34 6.99
CA GLY A 434 5.61 -26.51 6.58
C GLY A 434 5.26 -25.82 5.28
N ILE A 435 4.09 -26.20 4.78
CA ILE A 435 3.47 -25.66 3.58
C ILE A 435 1.98 -25.47 3.82
N GLU A 436 1.38 -24.54 3.08
CA GLU A 436 -0.05 -24.26 3.13
C GLU A 436 -0.60 -24.14 1.71
N LEU A 437 -1.83 -24.61 1.53
CA LEU A 437 -2.60 -24.47 0.29
C LEU A 437 -4.04 -24.14 0.65
N TYR A 438 -4.55 -23.01 0.15
CA TYR A 438 -5.94 -22.57 0.35
C TYR A 438 -6.64 -22.35 -0.98
N ASP A 439 -7.94 -22.68 -1.03
CA ASP A 439 -8.81 -22.51 -2.21
C ASP A 439 -9.86 -21.42 -1.92
N TYR A 440 -9.70 -20.25 -2.50
CA TYR A 440 -10.56 -19.10 -2.21
C TYR A 440 -11.93 -19.13 -2.88
N ASP A 441 -12.20 -20.08 -3.78
CA ASP A 441 -13.55 -20.28 -4.30
C ASP A 441 -14.43 -20.96 -3.26
N ASP A 442 -13.83 -21.85 -2.43
CA ASP A 442 -14.55 -22.63 -1.43
C ASP A 442 -14.27 -22.16 0.01
N ASP A 443 -13.08 -21.57 0.26
CA ASP A 443 -12.60 -21.16 1.58
C ASP A 443 -11.89 -19.78 1.54
N PRO A 444 -12.64 -18.68 1.40
CA PRO A 444 -12.06 -17.34 1.35
C PRO A 444 -11.45 -16.86 2.68
N GLU A 445 -11.72 -17.56 3.79
CA GLU A 445 -11.19 -17.26 5.12
C GLU A 445 -9.92 -18.06 5.48
N GLU A 446 -9.44 -18.92 4.56
CA GLU A 446 -8.23 -19.74 4.76
C GLU A 446 -8.32 -20.68 5.98
N ILE A 447 -9.50 -21.29 6.23
CA ILE A 447 -9.77 -22.14 7.39
C ILE A 447 -9.10 -23.52 7.26
N THR A 448 -9.11 -24.09 6.04
CA THR A 448 -8.66 -25.47 5.81
C THR A 448 -7.40 -25.50 4.96
N ASN A 449 -6.29 -25.95 5.54
CA ASN A 449 -5.05 -26.16 4.81
C ASN A 449 -5.10 -27.46 3.97
N LEU A 450 -5.25 -27.29 2.66
CA LEU A 450 -5.36 -28.39 1.69
C LEU A 450 -4.02 -29.05 1.31
N ALA A 451 -2.89 -28.60 1.86
CA ALA A 451 -1.57 -29.09 1.48
C ALA A 451 -1.36 -30.61 1.71
N LYS A 452 -2.15 -31.22 2.60
CA LYS A 452 -2.14 -32.66 2.86
C LYS A 452 -3.31 -33.41 2.20
N SER A 453 -4.19 -32.73 1.50
CA SER A 453 -5.37 -33.30 0.86
C SER A 453 -5.00 -34.17 -0.34
N ALA A 454 -5.47 -35.40 -0.37
CA ALA A 454 -5.21 -36.33 -1.47
C ALA A 454 -5.82 -35.86 -2.79
N SER A 455 -6.99 -35.19 -2.74
CA SER A 455 -7.68 -34.64 -3.91
C SER A 455 -7.03 -33.40 -4.50
N HIS A 456 -6.10 -32.76 -3.77
CA HIS A 456 -5.44 -31.51 -4.21
C HIS A 456 -3.96 -31.69 -4.57
N LYS A 457 -3.47 -32.95 -4.72
CA LYS A 457 -2.06 -33.25 -5.04
C LYS A 457 -1.57 -32.58 -6.33
N ASP A 458 -2.38 -32.61 -7.39
CA ASP A 458 -2.00 -32.02 -8.67
C ASP A 458 -1.95 -30.48 -8.61
N ILE A 459 -2.92 -29.88 -7.92
CA ILE A 459 -2.92 -28.44 -7.65
C ILE A 459 -1.71 -28.05 -6.83
N LEU A 460 -1.41 -28.77 -5.76
CA LEU A 460 -0.23 -28.52 -4.93
C LEU A 460 1.06 -28.56 -5.77
N LYS A 461 1.24 -29.58 -6.61
CA LYS A 461 2.41 -29.70 -7.50
C LYS A 461 2.50 -28.52 -8.50
N ARG A 462 1.36 -28.13 -9.10
CA ARG A 462 1.30 -26.95 -9.98
C ARG A 462 1.73 -25.69 -9.25
N MET A 463 1.20 -25.46 -8.04
CA MET A 463 1.52 -24.26 -7.24
C MET A 463 3.00 -24.26 -6.80
N GLN A 464 3.58 -25.41 -6.48
CA GLN A 464 5.02 -25.53 -6.18
C GLN A 464 5.90 -25.15 -7.39
N THR A 465 5.52 -25.60 -8.59
CA THR A 465 6.22 -25.25 -9.84
C THR A 465 6.11 -23.76 -10.12
N LEU A 466 4.92 -23.19 -9.95
CA LEU A 466 4.69 -21.75 -10.12
C LEU A 466 5.47 -20.93 -9.09
N MET A 467 5.53 -21.36 -7.82
CA MET A 467 6.36 -20.73 -6.80
C MET A 467 7.83 -20.67 -7.22
N GLN A 468 8.36 -21.78 -7.69
CA GLN A 468 9.76 -21.83 -8.10
C GLN A 468 10.07 -20.91 -9.28
N SER A 469 9.20 -20.86 -10.30
CA SER A 469 9.37 -19.95 -11.44
C SER A 469 9.27 -18.49 -11.02
N THR A 470 8.31 -18.16 -10.14
CA THR A 470 8.14 -16.79 -9.60
C THR A 470 9.36 -16.36 -8.78
N ARG A 471 9.85 -17.21 -7.88
CA ARG A 471 11.07 -16.92 -7.09
C ARG A 471 12.31 -16.70 -7.95
N ASN A 472 12.45 -17.39 -9.08
CA ASN A 472 13.57 -17.17 -9.99
C ASN A 472 13.52 -15.77 -10.65
N HIS A 473 12.35 -15.21 -10.84
CA HIS A 473 12.16 -13.84 -11.32
C HIS A 473 12.40 -12.79 -10.24
N THR A 474 12.11 -13.11 -8.97
CA THR A 474 12.16 -12.18 -7.83
C THR A 474 13.49 -12.17 -7.08
N LYS A 475 14.44 -13.05 -7.44
CA LYS A 475 15.82 -13.10 -6.93
C LYS A 475 16.79 -12.23 -7.77
#